data_3facbbf943078ea6e8c26b03e7c16c45
#
_entry.id   3facbbf943078ea6e8c26b03e7c16c45
#
_cell.length_a   1.000
_cell.length_b   1.000
_cell.length_c   1.000
_cell.angle_alpha   90.00
_cell.angle_beta   90.00
_cell.angle_gamma   90.00
#
_symmetry.space_group_name_H-M   'P 1'
#
loop_
_entity.id
_entity.type
_entity.pdbx_description
1 polymer ?
#
loop_
_entity_poly.entity_id
_entity_poly.type
_entity_poly.pdbx_seq_one_letter_code
_entity_poly.pdbx_strand_id
1 'polypeptide(L)'
;SESHHIQDFPVFNGKYSTTCYIDETLHALDNMYSKRHLEPIEYLRSLKKVFMHRPYRRMPENGWSIAWLFALGRGSDNDRQILGSYAEQVGVELPALLAEMAVAVDVQEFATPEALNNDAYPLTMAVLQAFRQSDDFATSVLDKLSLGAAAIRDLGNLYTAALPAWLAAGFEEALGNDSPIAGEEFLTMGYGSGDAAEVIPFYVVDGWQEAAQRICFNEAMQVAVDLSQSQYEALHDGRRPYDLDLDLQNEFVV
;
A
#
# COMPACT_ATOMS: atom_id res chain seq x y z
N SER A 1 44.89 15.74 0.82
CA SER A 1 43.95 14.71 0.38
C SER A 1 42.57 15.12 0.90
N GLU A 2 41.78 15.72 0.02
CA GLU A 2 40.37 16.02 0.30
C GLU A 2 39.64 14.69 0.40
N SER A 3 39.22 14.34 1.60
CA SER A 3 38.26 13.27 1.80
C SER A 3 36.94 13.72 1.19
N HIS A 4 36.61 13.25 0.01
CA HIS A 4 35.26 13.35 -0.51
C HIS A 4 34.37 12.50 0.41
N HIS A 5 33.69 13.17 1.35
CA HIS A 5 32.56 12.59 1.99
C HIS A 5 31.48 12.43 0.90
N ILE A 6 31.36 11.24 0.35
CA ILE A 6 30.19 10.85 -0.42
C ILE A 6 29.05 10.88 0.59
N GLN A 7 28.33 11.98 0.62
CA GLN A 7 27.05 12.02 1.30
C GLN A 7 26.10 11.27 0.38
N ASP A 8 25.82 10.02 0.74
CA ASP A 8 24.81 9.20 0.11
C ASP A 8 23.44 9.79 0.50
N PHE A 9 23.04 10.85 -0.19
CA PHE A 9 21.68 11.31 -0.11
C PHE A 9 20.85 10.43 -1.06
N PRO A 10 19.91 9.63 -0.55
CA PRO A 10 19.01 8.89 -1.41
C PRO A 10 18.23 9.88 -2.28
N VAL A 11 18.41 9.79 -3.59
CA VAL A 11 17.60 10.57 -4.52
C VAL A 11 16.23 9.91 -4.58
N PHE A 12 15.26 10.51 -3.91
CA PHE A 12 13.88 10.04 -3.97
C PHE A 12 13.26 10.40 -5.33
N ASN A 13 12.88 9.39 -6.10
CA ASN A 13 12.00 9.56 -7.25
C ASN A 13 10.67 8.84 -6.98
N GLY A 14 9.59 9.62 -6.83
CA GLY A 14 8.30 9.09 -6.44
C GLY A 14 7.70 8.13 -7.45
N LYS A 15 7.98 8.31 -8.75
CA LYS A 15 7.47 7.43 -9.80
C LYS A 15 8.21 6.10 -9.84
N TYR A 16 9.54 6.14 -9.81
CA TYR A 16 10.37 4.95 -9.72
C TYR A 16 10.04 4.12 -8.47
N SER A 17 9.96 4.77 -7.30
CA SER A 17 9.56 4.10 -6.05
C SER A 17 8.18 3.46 -6.12
N THR A 18 7.24 4.08 -6.85
CA THR A 18 5.91 3.50 -7.07
C THR A 18 5.98 2.30 -8.00
N THR A 19 6.81 2.36 -9.05
CA THR A 19 7.05 1.24 -9.98
C THR A 19 7.63 0.04 -9.23
N CYS A 20 8.69 0.22 -8.43
CA CYS A 20 9.27 -0.85 -7.61
C CYS A 20 8.23 -1.44 -6.64
N TYR A 21 7.44 -0.59 -5.97
CA TYR A 21 6.41 -1.06 -5.05
C TYR A 21 5.35 -1.92 -5.75
N ILE A 22 4.91 -1.53 -6.94
CA ILE A 22 3.91 -2.28 -7.72
C ILE A 22 4.49 -3.61 -8.17
N ASP A 23 5.68 -3.59 -8.74
CA ASP A 23 6.35 -4.77 -9.25
C ASP A 23 6.60 -5.80 -8.14
N GLU A 24 7.15 -5.38 -7.02
CA GLU A 24 7.36 -6.24 -5.86
C GLU A 24 6.04 -6.73 -5.23
N THR A 25 4.97 -5.94 -5.30
CA THR A 25 3.62 -6.40 -4.90
C THR A 25 3.17 -7.57 -5.77
N LEU A 26 3.32 -7.45 -7.09
CA LEU A 26 2.94 -8.51 -8.04
C LEU A 26 3.78 -9.76 -7.82
N HIS A 27 5.11 -9.62 -7.69
CA HIS A 27 6.02 -10.73 -7.44
C HIS A 27 5.72 -11.45 -6.12
N ALA A 28 5.49 -10.72 -5.02
CA ALA A 28 5.17 -11.31 -3.72
C ALA A 28 3.84 -12.08 -3.75
N LEU A 29 2.83 -11.54 -4.42
CA LEU A 29 1.55 -12.21 -4.63
C LEU A 29 1.71 -13.48 -5.49
N ASP A 30 2.43 -13.41 -6.60
CA ASP A 30 2.67 -14.55 -7.48
C ASP A 30 3.42 -15.69 -6.78
N ASN A 31 4.41 -15.35 -5.96
CA ASN A 31 5.10 -16.32 -5.11
C ASN A 31 4.15 -17.01 -4.12
N MET A 32 3.26 -16.24 -3.49
CA MET A 32 2.26 -16.77 -2.57
C MET A 32 1.25 -17.66 -3.31
N TYR A 33 0.70 -17.22 -4.45
CA TYR A 33 -0.24 -18.02 -5.24
C TYR A 33 0.37 -19.36 -5.64
N SER A 34 1.62 -19.33 -6.13
CA SER A 34 2.36 -20.53 -6.53
C SER A 34 2.58 -21.49 -5.36
N LYS A 35 3.04 -20.98 -4.21
CA LYS A 35 3.30 -21.79 -3.00
C LYS A 35 2.03 -22.42 -2.42
N ARG A 36 0.89 -21.75 -2.53
CA ARG A 36 -0.40 -22.19 -1.99
C ARG A 36 -1.31 -22.83 -3.02
N HIS A 37 -0.90 -22.90 -4.27
CA HIS A 37 -1.71 -23.41 -5.40
C HIS A 37 -3.07 -22.74 -5.53
N LEU A 38 -3.07 -21.39 -5.53
CA LEU A 38 -4.27 -20.56 -5.54
C LEU A 38 -4.53 -19.99 -6.94
N GLU A 39 -5.80 -19.90 -7.28
CA GLU A 39 -6.26 -19.10 -8.42
C GLU A 39 -6.34 -17.62 -8.00
N PRO A 40 -5.56 -16.72 -8.62
CA PRO A 40 -5.37 -15.35 -8.12
C PRO A 40 -6.65 -14.60 -7.83
N ILE A 41 -7.55 -14.47 -8.82
CA ILE A 41 -8.75 -13.64 -8.66
C ILE A 41 -9.74 -14.23 -7.65
N GLU A 42 -9.90 -15.55 -7.62
CA GLU A 42 -10.75 -16.23 -6.64
C GLU A 42 -10.24 -16.00 -5.22
N TYR A 43 -8.92 -16.08 -5.05
CA TYR A 43 -8.30 -15.82 -3.76
C TYR A 43 -8.48 -14.36 -3.31
N LEU A 44 -8.22 -13.38 -4.20
CA LEU A 44 -8.39 -11.96 -3.84
C LEU A 44 -9.85 -11.64 -3.49
N ARG A 45 -10.82 -12.28 -4.14
CA ARG A 45 -12.25 -12.14 -3.81
C ARG A 45 -12.57 -12.68 -2.42
N SER A 46 -11.96 -13.79 -2.02
CA SER A 46 -12.21 -14.45 -0.74
C SER A 46 -11.68 -13.69 0.47
N LEU A 47 -10.66 -12.87 0.31
CA LEU A 47 -10.05 -12.10 1.39
C LEU A 47 -11.05 -11.14 2.03
N LYS A 48 -11.03 -11.04 3.35
CA LYS A 48 -11.87 -10.09 4.09
C LYS A 48 -11.28 -8.69 4.08
N LYS A 49 -10.02 -8.54 4.49
CA LYS A 49 -9.29 -7.27 4.55
C LYS A 49 -7.83 -7.46 4.17
N VAL A 50 -7.21 -6.34 3.76
CA VAL A 50 -5.82 -6.29 3.31
C VAL A 50 -5.12 -5.12 4.00
N PHE A 51 -3.91 -5.37 4.49
CA PHE A 51 -3.02 -4.39 5.08
C PHE A 51 -1.69 -4.41 4.33
N MET A 52 -1.21 -3.26 3.90
CA MET A 52 -0.02 -3.15 3.09
C MET A 52 0.95 -2.13 3.69
N HIS A 53 2.23 -2.29 3.46
CA HIS A 53 3.19 -1.22 3.75
C HIS A 53 2.73 0.07 3.08
N ARG A 54 2.72 1.17 3.84
CA ARG A 54 2.06 2.40 3.45
C ARG A 54 2.98 3.61 3.62
N PRO A 55 3.86 3.88 2.65
CA PRO A 55 4.68 5.10 2.66
C PRO A 55 3.84 6.37 2.54
N TYR A 56 2.77 6.31 1.76
CA TYR A 56 1.75 7.35 1.65
C TYR A 56 0.40 6.72 1.25
N ARG A 57 -0.69 7.46 1.47
CA ARG A 57 -2.07 6.96 1.38
C ARG A 57 -2.40 6.19 0.08
N ARG A 58 -1.96 6.71 -1.08
CA ARG A 58 -2.36 6.13 -2.38
C ARG A 58 -1.49 4.95 -2.84
N MET A 59 -0.36 4.70 -2.20
CA MET A 59 0.54 3.64 -2.65
C MET A 59 -0.07 2.24 -2.50
N PRO A 60 -0.64 1.84 -1.34
CA PRO A 60 -1.36 0.58 -1.21
C PRO A 60 -2.55 0.47 -2.14
N GLU A 61 -3.31 1.57 -2.30
CA GLU A 61 -4.47 1.62 -3.20
C GLU A 61 -4.05 1.33 -4.66
N ASN A 62 -2.94 1.95 -5.12
CA ASN A 62 -2.40 1.70 -6.45
C ASN A 62 -1.93 0.25 -6.62
N GLY A 63 -1.09 -0.22 -5.69
CA GLY A 63 -0.54 -1.58 -5.74
C GLY A 63 -1.63 -2.64 -5.73
N TRP A 64 -2.60 -2.53 -4.83
CA TRP A 64 -3.72 -3.46 -4.75
C TRP A 64 -4.64 -3.42 -5.98
N SER A 65 -4.91 -2.22 -6.51
CA SER A 65 -5.71 -2.06 -7.73
C SER A 65 -5.06 -2.73 -8.94
N ILE A 66 -3.76 -2.57 -9.12
CA ILE A 66 -3.03 -3.18 -10.21
C ILE A 66 -2.98 -4.70 -10.03
N ALA A 67 -2.72 -5.18 -8.81
CA ALA A 67 -2.79 -6.61 -8.50
C ALA A 67 -4.16 -7.21 -8.82
N TRP A 68 -5.25 -6.50 -8.54
CA TRP A 68 -6.60 -6.91 -8.90
C TRP A 68 -6.81 -7.01 -10.41
N LEU A 69 -6.38 -5.99 -11.17
CA LEU A 69 -6.46 -6.03 -12.64
C LEU A 69 -5.64 -7.18 -13.25
N PHE A 70 -4.43 -7.42 -12.73
CA PHE A 70 -3.59 -8.55 -13.14
C PHE A 70 -4.26 -9.89 -12.83
N ALA A 71 -4.91 -10.00 -11.66
CA ALA A 71 -5.64 -11.20 -11.29
C ALA A 71 -6.86 -11.45 -12.20
N LEU A 72 -7.60 -10.39 -12.59
CA LEU A 72 -8.68 -10.51 -13.60
C LEU A 72 -8.14 -11.01 -14.94
N GLY A 73 -7.00 -10.50 -15.39
CA GLY A 73 -6.38 -10.92 -16.66
C GLY A 73 -5.99 -12.41 -16.68
N ARG A 74 -5.70 -12.98 -15.52
CA ARG A 74 -5.37 -14.42 -15.35
C ARG A 74 -6.58 -15.31 -15.02
N GLY A 75 -7.73 -14.69 -14.73
CA GLY A 75 -8.95 -15.40 -14.34
C GLY A 75 -9.67 -16.11 -15.47
N SER A 76 -10.94 -16.41 -15.24
CA SER A 76 -11.85 -17.02 -16.21
C SER A 76 -12.13 -16.10 -17.42
N ASP A 77 -12.80 -16.63 -18.44
CA ASP A 77 -13.25 -15.82 -19.57
C ASP A 77 -14.16 -14.67 -19.12
N ASN A 78 -15.01 -14.89 -18.11
CA ASN A 78 -15.83 -13.84 -17.53
C ASN A 78 -14.99 -12.75 -16.85
N ASP A 79 -13.92 -13.11 -16.14
CA ASP A 79 -13.01 -12.14 -15.51
C ASP A 79 -12.28 -11.29 -16.54
N ARG A 80 -11.82 -11.94 -17.62
CA ARG A 80 -11.21 -11.23 -18.76
C ARG A 80 -12.20 -10.32 -19.49
N GLN A 81 -13.47 -10.72 -19.56
CA GLN A 81 -14.52 -9.87 -20.13
C GLN A 81 -14.77 -8.63 -19.26
N ILE A 82 -14.76 -8.77 -17.93
CA ILE A 82 -14.82 -7.64 -16.99
C ILE A 82 -13.63 -6.71 -17.21
N LEU A 83 -12.40 -7.25 -17.26
CA LEU A 83 -11.20 -6.45 -17.55
C LEU A 83 -11.30 -5.76 -18.91
N GLY A 84 -11.79 -6.46 -19.93
CA GLY A 84 -12.02 -5.93 -21.28
C GLY A 84 -12.98 -4.75 -21.30
N SER A 85 -14.01 -4.76 -20.45
CA SER A 85 -14.96 -3.64 -20.37
C SER A 85 -14.32 -2.35 -19.82
N TYR A 86 -13.35 -2.46 -18.92
CA TYR A 86 -12.56 -1.28 -18.48
C TYR A 86 -11.57 -0.82 -19.55
N ALA A 87 -10.95 -1.76 -20.26
CA ALA A 87 -10.00 -1.47 -21.33
C ALA A 87 -10.69 -0.71 -22.48
N GLU A 88 -11.89 -1.13 -22.89
CA GLU A 88 -12.69 -0.51 -23.94
C GLU A 88 -13.02 0.97 -23.61
N GLN A 89 -13.35 1.28 -22.35
CA GLN A 89 -13.68 2.64 -21.91
C GLN A 89 -12.53 3.64 -22.12
N VAL A 90 -11.29 3.16 -22.17
CA VAL A 90 -10.09 3.99 -22.36
C VAL A 90 -9.38 3.73 -23.69
N GLY A 91 -10.02 2.98 -24.59
CA GLY A 91 -9.50 2.70 -25.93
C GLY A 91 -8.30 1.75 -25.96
N VAL A 92 -8.17 0.88 -24.95
CA VAL A 92 -7.11 -0.13 -24.86
C VAL A 92 -7.64 -1.47 -25.35
N GLU A 93 -6.91 -2.10 -26.28
CA GLU A 93 -7.26 -3.44 -26.79
C GLU A 93 -6.88 -4.50 -25.73
N LEU A 94 -7.85 -5.37 -25.36
CA LEU A 94 -7.65 -6.41 -24.36
C LEU A 94 -6.44 -7.33 -24.66
N PRO A 95 -6.20 -7.78 -25.91
CA PRO A 95 -5.02 -8.60 -26.20
C PRO A 95 -3.70 -7.88 -25.93
N ALA A 96 -3.62 -6.58 -26.20
CA ALA A 96 -2.42 -5.77 -25.93
C ALA A 96 -2.21 -5.60 -24.41
N LEU A 97 -3.29 -5.36 -23.65
CA LEU A 97 -3.25 -5.30 -22.19
C LEU A 97 -2.76 -6.60 -21.58
N LEU A 98 -3.33 -7.74 -22.01
CA LEU A 98 -2.90 -9.06 -21.53
C LEU A 98 -1.45 -9.37 -21.89
N ALA A 99 -0.97 -8.91 -23.05
CA ALA A 99 0.42 -9.04 -23.45
C ALA A 99 1.35 -8.22 -22.53
N GLU A 100 0.97 -6.98 -22.17
CA GLU A 100 1.71 -6.16 -21.18
C GLU A 100 1.78 -6.89 -19.83
N MET A 101 0.65 -7.40 -19.34
CA MET A 101 0.57 -8.09 -18.04
C MET A 101 1.35 -9.42 -17.99
N ALA A 102 1.68 -10.00 -19.13
CA ALA A 102 2.42 -11.26 -19.22
C ALA A 102 3.95 -11.07 -19.24
N VAL A 103 4.42 -9.83 -19.39
CA VAL A 103 5.85 -9.53 -19.47
C VAL A 103 6.38 -9.14 -18.10
N ALA A 104 7.45 -9.78 -17.65
CA ALA A 104 8.19 -9.33 -16.48
C ALA A 104 8.87 -7.98 -16.78
N VAL A 105 8.74 -7.05 -15.88
CA VAL A 105 9.37 -5.73 -15.96
C VAL A 105 10.74 -5.79 -15.31
N ASP A 106 11.76 -5.29 -15.98
CA ASP A 106 13.05 -4.98 -15.34
C ASP A 106 12.98 -3.55 -14.77
N VAL A 107 12.73 -3.44 -13.47
CA VAL A 107 12.61 -2.13 -12.81
C VAL A 107 13.88 -1.29 -12.93
N GLN A 108 15.05 -1.90 -13.14
CA GLN A 108 16.31 -1.18 -13.30
C GLN A 108 16.33 -0.33 -14.60
N GLU A 109 15.58 -0.71 -15.62
CA GLU A 109 15.42 0.09 -16.83
C GLU A 109 14.77 1.45 -16.54
N PHE A 110 13.99 1.56 -15.45
CA PHE A 110 13.32 2.78 -15.01
C PHE A 110 14.18 3.63 -14.07
N ALA A 111 15.35 3.18 -13.66
CA ALA A 111 16.26 3.92 -12.79
C ALA A 111 17.09 4.98 -13.54
N THR A 112 17.00 5.04 -14.87
CA THR A 112 17.75 6.02 -15.69
C THR A 112 17.05 7.38 -15.73
N PRO A 113 17.78 8.51 -15.85
CA PRO A 113 17.18 9.84 -15.94
C PRO A 113 16.12 9.98 -17.04
N GLU A 114 16.28 9.28 -18.15
CA GLU A 114 15.38 9.28 -19.30
C GLU A 114 14.09 8.51 -19.04
N ALA A 115 14.16 7.47 -18.24
CA ALA A 115 13.06 6.54 -17.99
C ALA A 115 12.33 6.78 -16.64
N LEU A 116 12.90 7.57 -15.73
CA LEU A 116 12.35 7.82 -14.38
C LEU A 116 10.88 8.27 -14.36
N ASN A 117 10.40 8.85 -15.44
CA ASN A 117 9.02 9.32 -15.58
C ASN A 117 8.14 8.41 -16.43
N ASN A 118 8.63 7.28 -16.89
CA ASN A 118 7.86 6.32 -17.67
C ASN A 118 7.05 5.41 -16.75
N ASP A 119 5.92 4.93 -17.23
CA ASP A 119 5.13 3.91 -16.55
C ASP A 119 5.62 2.52 -16.97
N ALA A 120 5.83 1.64 -16.01
CA ALA A 120 6.20 0.25 -16.30
C ALA A 120 5.04 -0.52 -16.95
N TYR A 121 3.80 -0.13 -16.64
CA TYR A 121 2.58 -0.76 -17.13
C TYR A 121 1.64 0.29 -17.73
N PRO A 122 1.99 0.94 -18.85
CA PRO A 122 1.25 2.10 -19.37
C PRO A 122 -0.20 1.78 -19.76
N LEU A 123 -0.48 0.60 -20.32
CA LEU A 123 -1.85 0.19 -20.66
C LEU A 123 -2.67 -0.10 -19.39
N THR A 124 -2.08 -0.80 -18.43
CA THR A 124 -2.72 -1.08 -17.13
C THR A 124 -3.00 0.22 -16.38
N MET A 125 -2.11 1.20 -16.42
CA MET A 125 -2.31 2.51 -15.79
C MET A 125 -3.44 3.30 -16.45
N ALA A 126 -3.63 3.18 -17.76
CA ALA A 126 -4.79 3.75 -18.46
C ALA A 126 -6.10 3.06 -18.03
N VAL A 127 -6.11 1.72 -17.99
CA VAL A 127 -7.27 0.92 -17.57
C VAL A 127 -7.63 1.15 -16.11
N LEU A 128 -6.64 1.37 -15.24
CA LEU A 128 -6.85 1.72 -13.83
C LEU A 128 -7.73 2.98 -13.66
N GLN A 129 -7.69 3.92 -14.59
CA GLN A 129 -8.55 5.12 -14.53
C GLN A 129 -10.04 4.76 -14.71
N ALA A 130 -10.38 3.86 -15.63
CA ALA A 130 -11.74 3.37 -15.80
C ALA A 130 -12.18 2.51 -14.60
N PHE A 131 -11.32 1.59 -14.16
CA PHE A 131 -11.59 0.74 -12.99
C PHE A 131 -11.92 1.57 -11.74
N ARG A 132 -11.19 2.65 -11.46
CA ARG A 132 -11.45 3.54 -10.32
C ARG A 132 -12.80 4.22 -10.32
N GLN A 133 -13.47 4.29 -11.46
CA GLN A 133 -14.80 4.89 -11.61
C GLN A 133 -15.91 3.84 -11.52
N SER A 134 -15.58 2.56 -11.36
CA SER A 134 -16.53 1.46 -11.30
C SER A 134 -16.97 1.17 -9.86
N ASP A 135 -18.14 0.57 -9.70
CA ASP A 135 -18.62 0.05 -8.42
C ASP A 135 -17.72 -1.08 -7.90
N ASP A 136 -17.11 -1.84 -8.80
CA ASP A 136 -16.17 -2.90 -8.44
C ASP A 136 -14.96 -2.37 -7.69
N PHE A 137 -14.48 -1.17 -8.01
CA PHE A 137 -13.37 -0.55 -7.29
C PHE A 137 -13.70 -0.31 -5.81
N ALA A 138 -14.93 0.13 -5.52
CA ALA A 138 -15.36 0.36 -4.15
C ALA A 138 -15.31 -0.92 -3.31
N THR A 139 -15.75 -2.05 -3.88
CA THR A 139 -15.82 -3.35 -3.17
C THR A 139 -14.48 -4.11 -3.17
N SER A 140 -13.76 -4.06 -4.29
CA SER A 140 -12.55 -4.85 -4.51
C SER A 140 -11.28 -4.20 -3.98
N VAL A 141 -11.29 -2.87 -3.85
CA VAL A 141 -10.12 -2.10 -3.40
C VAL A 141 -10.44 -1.33 -2.13
N LEU A 142 -11.38 -0.39 -2.17
CA LEU A 142 -11.60 0.51 -1.05
C LEU A 142 -12.11 -0.24 0.19
N ASP A 143 -13.06 -1.17 0.03
CA ASP A 143 -13.54 -1.97 1.16
C ASP A 143 -12.44 -2.90 1.70
N LYS A 144 -11.67 -3.56 0.83
CA LYS A 144 -10.56 -4.44 1.27
C LYS A 144 -9.51 -3.70 2.09
N LEU A 145 -9.22 -2.44 1.77
CA LEU A 145 -8.23 -1.59 2.44
C LEU A 145 -8.84 -0.69 3.53
N SER A 146 -10.12 -0.83 3.87
CA SER A 146 -10.84 0.13 4.71
C SER A 146 -10.51 0.05 6.20
N LEU A 147 -10.30 -1.16 6.73
CA LEU A 147 -10.18 -1.39 8.17
C LEU A 147 -8.97 -0.65 8.76
N GLY A 148 -9.18 0.24 9.71
CA GLY A 148 -8.15 1.08 10.31
C GLY A 148 -7.63 2.22 9.43
N ALA A 149 -8.06 2.31 8.16
CA ALA A 149 -7.53 3.26 7.20
C ALA A 149 -7.81 4.73 7.56
N ALA A 150 -8.91 5.00 8.25
CA ALA A 150 -9.26 6.34 8.70
C ALA A 150 -8.31 6.84 9.79
N ALA A 151 -7.98 5.99 10.77
CA ALA A 151 -7.11 6.35 11.89
C ALA A 151 -5.66 6.63 11.46
N ILE A 152 -5.18 5.94 10.40
CA ILE A 152 -3.82 6.15 9.89
C ILE A 152 -3.75 7.16 8.73
N ARG A 153 -4.86 7.79 8.37
CA ARG A 153 -4.94 8.63 7.15
C ARG A 153 -3.92 9.75 7.13
N ASP A 154 -3.73 10.39 8.25
CA ASP A 154 -2.91 11.60 8.40
C ASP A 154 -1.48 11.30 8.90
N LEU A 155 -1.14 10.02 9.05
CA LEU A 155 0.22 9.60 9.34
C LEU A 155 1.09 9.64 8.08
N GLY A 156 2.31 10.15 8.23
CA GLY A 156 3.36 10.06 7.22
C GLY A 156 3.95 8.65 7.12
N ASN A 157 5.09 8.55 6.44
CA ASN A 157 5.80 7.28 6.31
C ASN A 157 6.42 6.86 7.66
N LEU A 158 5.90 5.78 8.24
CA LEU A 158 6.43 5.17 9.46
C LEU A 158 7.47 4.07 9.17
N TYR A 159 7.91 3.92 7.91
CA TYR A 159 8.86 2.90 7.48
C TYR A 159 8.41 1.49 7.91
N THR A 160 9.24 0.77 8.65
CA THR A 160 8.93 -0.59 9.12
C THR A 160 7.73 -0.64 10.08
N ALA A 161 7.39 0.47 10.73
CA ALA A 161 6.23 0.55 11.61
C ALA A 161 4.90 0.80 10.87
N ALA A 162 4.92 1.14 9.57
CA ALA A 162 3.70 1.48 8.83
C ALA A 162 2.68 0.33 8.78
N LEU A 163 3.13 -0.90 8.53
CA LEU A 163 2.25 -2.07 8.51
C LEU A 163 1.74 -2.46 9.91
N PRO A 164 2.58 -2.58 10.96
CA PRO A 164 2.11 -2.81 12.33
C PRO A 164 1.16 -1.73 12.83
N ALA A 165 1.40 -0.46 12.52
CA ALA A 165 0.51 0.63 12.90
C ALA A 165 -0.88 0.50 12.26
N TRP A 166 -0.94 0.14 10.96
CA TRP A 166 -2.20 -0.09 10.29
C TRP A 166 -2.95 -1.30 10.86
N LEU A 167 -2.24 -2.40 11.14
CA LEU A 167 -2.84 -3.56 11.82
C LEU A 167 -3.41 -3.17 13.18
N ALA A 168 -2.66 -2.42 14.01
CA ALA A 168 -3.12 -1.96 15.31
C ALA A 168 -4.39 -1.11 15.18
N ALA A 169 -4.39 -0.10 14.31
CA ALA A 169 -5.56 0.73 14.03
C ALA A 169 -6.77 -0.09 13.55
N GLY A 170 -6.53 -1.09 12.69
CA GLY A 170 -7.57 -1.96 12.16
C GLY A 170 -8.21 -2.85 13.22
N PHE A 171 -7.41 -3.49 14.08
CA PHE A 171 -7.94 -4.34 15.15
C PHE A 171 -8.63 -3.51 16.25
N GLU A 172 -8.15 -2.31 16.56
CA GLU A 172 -8.83 -1.40 17.49
C GLU A 172 -10.18 -0.94 16.91
N GLU A 173 -10.25 -0.59 15.62
CA GLU A 173 -11.51 -0.24 14.94
C GLU A 173 -12.47 -1.43 14.91
N ALA A 174 -11.99 -2.63 14.57
CA ALA A 174 -12.82 -3.84 14.56
C ALA A 174 -13.40 -4.16 15.93
N LEU A 175 -12.62 -3.97 17.00
CA LEU A 175 -13.08 -4.14 18.37
C LEU A 175 -14.14 -3.09 18.73
N GLY A 176 -13.91 -1.83 18.42
CA GLY A 176 -14.86 -0.73 18.72
C GLY A 176 -16.19 -0.87 17.99
N ASN A 177 -16.18 -1.49 16.80
CA ASN A 177 -17.38 -1.72 15.98
C ASN A 177 -18.01 -3.11 16.19
N ASP A 178 -17.50 -3.91 17.12
CA ASP A 178 -17.93 -5.31 17.34
C ASP A 178 -17.98 -6.11 16.02
N SER A 179 -16.95 -5.95 15.20
CA SER A 179 -16.91 -6.53 13.86
C SER A 179 -16.74 -8.05 13.91
N PRO A 180 -17.55 -8.84 13.19
CA PRO A 180 -17.45 -10.30 13.17
C PRO A 180 -16.33 -10.74 12.21
N ILE A 181 -15.07 -10.65 12.68
CA ILE A 181 -13.89 -10.98 11.87
C ILE A 181 -13.21 -12.30 12.26
N ALA A 182 -13.63 -12.95 13.34
CA ALA A 182 -13.09 -14.24 13.74
C ALA A 182 -13.28 -15.29 12.63
N GLY A 183 -12.24 -16.06 12.34
CA GLY A 183 -12.22 -17.05 11.26
C GLY A 183 -12.00 -16.48 9.84
N GLU A 184 -12.05 -15.17 9.67
CA GLU A 184 -11.84 -14.52 8.37
C GLU A 184 -10.34 -14.51 7.99
N GLU A 185 -10.05 -14.71 6.71
CA GLU A 185 -8.69 -14.59 6.17
C GLU A 185 -8.39 -13.14 5.79
N PHE A 186 -7.29 -12.65 6.33
CA PHE A 186 -6.72 -11.33 6.04
C PHE A 186 -5.37 -11.49 5.36
N LEU A 187 -4.94 -10.45 4.65
CA LEU A 187 -3.65 -10.41 3.99
C LEU A 187 -2.81 -9.25 4.50
N THR A 188 -1.55 -9.50 4.79
CA THR A 188 -0.56 -8.44 5.01
C THR A 188 0.49 -8.46 3.92
N MET A 189 0.96 -7.28 3.52
CA MET A 189 2.09 -7.11 2.63
C MET A 189 3.09 -6.15 3.22
N GLY A 190 4.27 -6.68 3.55
CA GLY A 190 5.46 -5.90 3.88
C GLY A 190 6.22 -5.53 2.61
N TYR A 191 6.78 -4.33 2.57
CA TYR A 191 7.69 -3.87 1.53
C TYR A 191 8.82 -3.08 2.17
N GLY A 192 10.04 -3.32 1.71
CA GLY A 192 11.24 -2.61 2.15
C GLY A 192 11.96 -1.93 1.00
N SER A 193 12.67 -0.85 1.30
CA SER A 193 13.41 -0.04 0.31
C SER A 193 14.65 -0.74 -0.30
N GLY A 194 14.86 -2.01 -0.03
CA GLY A 194 15.82 -2.87 -0.74
C GLY A 194 15.16 -3.67 -1.85
N ASP A 195 14.01 -3.20 -2.34
CA ASP A 195 13.17 -3.84 -3.36
C ASP A 195 12.89 -5.30 -2.99
N ALA A 196 12.31 -5.48 -1.80
CA ALA A 196 11.85 -6.77 -1.31
C ALA A 196 10.47 -6.64 -0.70
N ALA A 197 9.55 -7.50 -1.10
CA ALA A 197 8.22 -7.60 -0.52
C ALA A 197 7.88 -9.03 -0.13
N GLU A 198 7.08 -9.16 0.90
CA GLU A 198 6.51 -10.42 1.32
C GLU A 198 5.02 -10.28 1.61
N VAL A 199 4.26 -11.26 1.15
CA VAL A 199 2.81 -11.35 1.40
C VAL A 199 2.57 -12.48 2.36
N ILE A 200 1.90 -12.18 3.49
CA ILE A 200 1.60 -13.13 4.55
C ILE A 200 0.09 -13.14 4.80
N PRO A 201 -0.63 -14.18 4.37
CA PRO A 201 -2.01 -14.39 4.77
C PRO A 201 -2.09 -14.89 6.21
N PHE A 202 -3.16 -14.50 6.91
CA PHE A 202 -3.42 -14.97 8.26
C PHE A 202 -4.92 -15.05 8.54
N TYR A 203 -5.31 -15.89 9.49
CA TYR A 203 -6.67 -15.99 9.98
C TYR A 203 -6.81 -15.30 11.31
N VAL A 204 -7.90 -14.55 11.48
CA VAL A 204 -8.24 -13.97 12.77
C VAL A 204 -8.78 -15.08 13.67
N VAL A 205 -8.10 -15.34 14.76
CA VAL A 205 -8.46 -16.41 15.70
C VAL A 205 -9.62 -16.02 16.61
N ASP A 206 -10.32 -17.02 17.14
CA ASP A 206 -11.30 -16.79 18.21
C ASP A 206 -10.62 -16.16 19.43
N GLY A 207 -11.30 -15.23 20.10
CA GLY A 207 -10.74 -14.52 21.25
C GLY A 207 -9.75 -13.39 20.92
N TRP A 208 -9.59 -13.04 19.63
CA TRP A 208 -8.74 -11.91 19.20
C TRP A 208 -9.03 -10.61 19.95
N GLN A 209 -10.27 -10.42 20.41
CA GLN A 209 -10.70 -9.23 21.16
C GLN A 209 -9.89 -9.01 22.43
N GLU A 210 -9.49 -10.09 23.14
CA GLU A 210 -8.69 -9.98 24.37
C GLU A 210 -7.32 -9.33 24.08
N ALA A 211 -6.70 -9.68 22.95
CA ALA A 211 -5.45 -9.05 22.53
C ALA A 211 -5.68 -7.62 22.05
N ALA A 212 -6.75 -7.39 21.27
CA ALA A 212 -7.09 -6.08 20.72
C ALA A 212 -7.40 -5.04 21.79
N GLN A 213 -7.97 -5.44 22.94
CA GLN A 213 -8.21 -4.54 24.10
C GLN A 213 -6.93 -3.88 24.65
N ARG A 214 -5.75 -4.40 24.32
CA ARG A 214 -4.46 -3.82 24.74
C ARG A 214 -3.92 -2.80 23.75
N ILE A 215 -4.57 -2.65 22.61
CA ILE A 215 -4.20 -1.66 21.59
C ILE A 215 -4.75 -0.31 22.05
N CYS A 216 -3.89 0.70 22.05
CA CYS A 216 -4.24 2.08 22.41
C CYS A 216 -3.83 3.05 21.28
N PHE A 217 -4.07 2.67 20.02
CA PHE A 217 -3.63 3.44 18.87
C PHE A 217 -4.29 4.82 18.81
N ASN A 218 -5.61 4.88 18.94
CA ASN A 218 -6.34 6.16 18.93
C ASN A 218 -5.96 7.05 20.12
N GLU A 219 -5.72 6.46 21.30
CA GLU A 219 -5.25 7.21 22.47
C GLU A 219 -3.86 7.82 22.22
N ALA A 220 -2.94 7.04 21.67
CA ALA A 220 -1.61 7.52 21.31
C ALA A 220 -1.65 8.67 20.29
N MET A 221 -2.62 8.68 19.38
CA MET A 221 -2.79 9.74 18.39
C MET A 221 -3.38 11.03 18.96
N GLN A 222 -4.01 11.01 20.15
CA GLN A 222 -4.62 12.21 20.77
C GLN A 222 -3.58 13.22 21.27
N VAL A 223 -2.35 12.81 21.49
CA VAL A 223 -1.25 13.69 21.93
C VAL A 223 -0.56 14.45 20.78
N ALA A 224 -1.08 14.33 19.56
CA ALA A 224 -0.55 15.05 18.41
C ALA A 224 -0.72 16.57 18.59
N VAL A 225 0.32 17.32 18.27
CA VAL A 225 0.32 18.78 18.32
C VAL A 225 0.25 19.33 16.90
N ASP A 226 -0.76 20.16 16.64
CA ASP A 226 -0.88 20.85 15.35
C ASP A 226 0.19 21.93 15.23
N LEU A 227 1.01 21.84 14.19
CA LEU A 227 2.04 22.82 13.88
C LEU A 227 1.55 23.85 12.87
N SER A 228 1.87 25.11 13.08
CA SER A 228 1.81 26.10 12.02
C SER A 228 2.90 25.82 10.97
N GLN A 229 2.72 26.35 9.75
CA GLN A 229 3.74 26.20 8.70
C GLN A 229 5.12 26.70 9.16
N SER A 230 5.18 27.84 9.86
CA SER A 230 6.43 28.40 10.35
C SER A 230 7.11 27.53 11.42
N GLN A 231 6.33 26.86 12.29
CA GLN A 231 6.83 25.90 13.27
C GLN A 231 7.39 24.66 12.59
N TYR A 232 6.64 24.10 11.60
CA TYR A 232 7.10 22.97 10.82
C TYR A 232 8.41 23.28 10.08
N GLU A 233 8.49 24.43 9.38
CA GLU A 233 9.70 24.87 8.67
C GLU A 233 10.88 25.05 9.62
N ALA A 234 10.64 25.63 10.82
CA ALA A 234 11.69 25.77 11.82
C ALA A 234 12.23 24.42 12.30
N LEU A 235 11.35 23.46 12.60
CA LEU A 235 11.75 22.10 12.98
C LEU A 235 12.50 21.37 11.85
N HIS A 236 12.01 21.49 10.63
CA HIS A 236 12.66 20.93 9.44
C HIS A 236 14.07 21.46 9.24
N ASP A 237 14.30 22.74 9.53
CA ASP A 237 15.62 23.39 9.47
C ASP A 237 16.49 23.12 10.72
N GLY A 238 16.06 22.26 11.63
CA GLY A 238 16.76 21.96 12.87
C GLY A 238 16.73 23.10 13.91
N ARG A 239 15.82 24.07 13.76
CA ARG A 239 15.58 25.16 14.69
C ARG A 239 14.44 24.83 15.63
N ARG A 240 14.59 25.13 16.92
CA ARG A 240 13.52 24.94 17.90
C ARG A 240 12.54 26.11 17.84
N PRO A 241 11.23 25.87 17.57
CA PRO A 241 10.20 26.90 17.73
C PRO A 241 10.06 27.27 19.21
N TYR A 242 10.13 28.55 19.53
CA TYR A 242 10.07 29.02 20.91
C TYR A 242 8.67 29.01 21.52
N ASP A 243 7.66 28.86 20.68
CA ASP A 243 6.22 28.89 21.01
C ASP A 243 5.57 27.50 21.08
N LEU A 244 6.37 26.43 20.97
CA LEU A 244 5.92 25.07 21.21
C LEU A 244 6.24 24.66 22.65
N ASP A 245 5.19 24.39 23.41
CA ASP A 245 5.29 23.76 24.74
C ASP A 245 5.47 22.25 24.56
N LEU A 246 6.73 21.85 24.36
CA LEU A 246 7.12 20.45 24.16
C LEU A 246 7.72 19.90 25.44
N ASP A 247 7.17 18.82 25.98
CA ASP A 247 7.80 18.02 27.03
C ASP A 247 8.89 17.13 26.42
N LEU A 248 10.08 17.66 26.27
CA LEU A 248 11.24 16.98 25.68
C LEU A 248 11.69 15.72 26.43
N GLN A 249 11.13 15.43 27.61
CA GLN A 249 11.45 14.20 28.35
C GLN A 249 10.58 13.01 27.91
N ASN A 250 9.40 13.30 27.36
CA ASN A 250 8.41 12.28 26.99
C ASN A 250 8.02 12.32 25.50
N GLU A 251 8.54 13.27 24.72
CA GLU A 251 8.22 13.42 23.32
C GLU A 251 9.43 13.11 22.44
N PHE A 252 9.21 12.29 21.42
CA PHE A 252 10.19 12.03 20.37
C PHE A 252 9.81 12.87 19.14
N VAL A 253 10.69 13.78 18.76
CA VAL A 253 10.63 14.41 17.44
C VAL A 253 11.48 13.55 16.50
N VAL A 254 10.82 12.88 15.56
CA VAL A 254 11.48 12.11 14.50
C VAL A 254 11.66 12.98 13.27
#